data_83ad6c37b684e2319c6127d0bfa93173
#
_entry.id   83ad6c37b684e2319c6127d0bfa93173
#
_cell.length_a   1.000
_cell.length_b   1.000
_cell.length_c   1.000
_cell.angle_alpha   90.00
_cell.angle_beta   90.00
_cell.angle_gamma   90.00
#
_symmetry.space_group_name_H-M   'P 1'
#
loop_
_entity.id
_entity.type
_entity.pdbx_description
1 polymer ?
#
loop_
_entity_poly.entity_id
_entity_poly.type
_entity_poly.pdbx_seq_one_letter_code
_entity_poly.pdbx_strand_id
1 'polypeptide(L)'
;MFKLFKNLNKKDIFCIFLCVLFIVFQVWLDLKIPDYMSAITRLVQTEGSKMSEILTQGGYMLLCAGLSLIAAIIVGYFAAYVSSSFSKNVRGKLFNKTLDFSLNEMKKFKASSLITRTTNDITNVEMFLGVGLQMLIKAPITAVWAIFKILNKGKEWSIATGIGVVILLLIIGLLLILVFPNFKKVQKLIDNINELTREQLKGIRVIRAFNAETYSENKFAKGNNDLTKLQMFNQKMMG
;
A
#
# COMPACT_ATOMS: atom_id res chain seq x y z
N MET A 1 -17.73 2.65 2.63
CA MET A 1 -16.66 3.42 1.98
C MET A 1 -17.18 4.55 1.09
N PHE A 2 -18.12 4.34 0.17
CA PHE A 2 -18.64 5.41 -0.72
C PHE A 2 -19.22 6.65 -0.02
N LYS A 3 -19.80 6.50 1.18
CA LYS A 3 -20.28 7.67 1.97
C LYS A 3 -19.17 8.60 2.47
N LEU A 4 -17.93 8.12 2.58
CA LEU A 4 -16.79 8.92 2.99
C LEU A 4 -16.33 9.87 1.87
N PHE A 5 -16.40 9.45 0.61
CA PHE A 5 -16.06 10.28 -0.55
C PHE A 5 -16.99 11.50 -0.74
N LYS A 6 -18.19 11.46 -0.14
CA LYS A 6 -19.11 12.61 -0.11
C LYS A 6 -18.57 13.81 0.70
N ASN A 7 -17.46 13.61 1.41
CA ASN A 7 -16.79 14.65 2.21
C ASN A 7 -15.70 15.41 1.46
N LEU A 8 -15.49 15.11 0.16
CA LEU A 8 -14.55 15.81 -0.69
C LEU A 8 -15.15 17.15 -1.15
N ASN A 9 -14.36 18.21 -1.10
CA ASN A 9 -14.71 19.51 -1.64
C ASN A 9 -14.59 19.52 -3.18
N LYS A 10 -15.22 20.46 -3.85
CA LYS A 10 -15.08 20.65 -5.32
C LYS A 10 -13.60 20.78 -5.74
N LYS A 11 -12.78 21.44 -4.91
CA LYS A 11 -11.33 21.59 -5.14
C LYS A 11 -10.59 20.25 -5.07
N ASP A 12 -10.97 19.37 -4.14
CA ASP A 12 -10.37 18.05 -4.01
C ASP A 12 -10.66 17.17 -5.22
N ILE A 13 -11.90 17.26 -5.78
CA ILE A 13 -12.30 16.55 -7.00
C ILE A 13 -11.48 17.04 -8.20
N PHE A 14 -11.25 18.35 -8.31
CA PHE A 14 -10.39 18.91 -9.36
C PHE A 14 -8.94 18.44 -9.22
N CYS A 15 -8.41 18.40 -7.99
CA CYS A 15 -7.08 17.86 -7.72
C CYS A 15 -6.96 16.36 -8.05
N ILE A 16 -8.00 15.56 -7.79
CA ILE A 16 -8.05 14.14 -8.19
C ILE A 16 -8.02 14.03 -9.72
N PHE A 17 -8.78 14.86 -10.43
CA PHE A 17 -8.77 14.87 -11.90
C PHE A 17 -7.38 15.19 -12.45
N LEU A 18 -6.71 16.21 -11.92
CA LEU A 18 -5.33 16.53 -12.29
C LEU A 18 -4.38 15.37 -11.96
N CYS A 19 -4.55 14.76 -10.79
CA CYS A 19 -3.76 13.58 -10.39
C CYS A 19 -3.89 12.45 -11.42
N VAL A 20 -5.12 12.12 -11.84
CA VAL A 20 -5.37 11.11 -12.88
C VAL A 20 -4.69 11.48 -14.21
N LEU A 21 -4.81 12.73 -14.64
CA LEU A 21 -4.21 13.22 -15.89
C LEU A 21 -2.69 13.07 -15.86
N PHE A 22 -2.05 13.50 -14.77
CA PHE A 22 -0.59 13.35 -14.60
C PHE A 22 -0.15 11.90 -14.45
N ILE A 23 -0.96 11.01 -13.85
CA ILE A 23 -0.68 9.57 -13.80
C ILE A 23 -0.72 8.98 -15.21
N VAL A 24 -1.72 9.31 -16.03
CA VAL A 24 -1.79 8.86 -17.44
C VAL A 24 -0.56 9.30 -18.20
N PHE A 25 -0.17 10.57 -18.07
CA PHE A 25 1.02 11.12 -18.70
C PHE A 25 2.30 10.43 -18.23
N GLN A 26 2.43 10.20 -16.90
CA GLN A 26 3.55 9.47 -16.33
C GLN A 26 3.65 8.05 -16.87
N VAL A 27 2.53 7.30 -16.91
CA VAL A 27 2.50 5.94 -17.43
C VAL A 27 2.88 5.90 -18.91
N TRP A 28 2.44 6.88 -19.69
CA TRP A 28 2.84 7.00 -21.08
C TRP A 28 4.34 7.19 -21.24
N LEU A 29 4.97 8.04 -20.44
CA LEU A 29 6.42 8.23 -20.43
C LEU A 29 7.15 6.97 -19.98
N ASP A 30 6.71 6.34 -18.87
CA ASP A 30 7.31 5.12 -18.33
C ASP A 30 7.32 3.99 -19.37
N LEU A 31 6.25 3.85 -20.14
CA LEU A 31 6.14 2.84 -21.21
C LEU A 31 6.91 3.20 -22.49
N LYS A 32 7.37 4.42 -22.66
CA LYS A 32 8.28 4.81 -23.76
C LYS A 32 9.75 4.40 -23.48
N ILE A 33 10.15 4.34 -22.22
CA ILE A 33 11.53 3.98 -21.85
C ILE A 33 11.98 2.62 -22.44
N PRO A 34 11.20 1.53 -22.34
CA PRO A 34 11.53 0.25 -22.96
C PRO A 34 11.64 0.31 -24.50
N ASP A 35 10.90 1.21 -25.17
CA ASP A 35 11.00 1.35 -26.62
C ASP A 35 12.34 1.94 -27.04
N TYR A 36 12.77 3.01 -26.35
CA TYR A 36 14.10 3.58 -26.59
C TYR A 36 15.21 2.59 -26.25
N MET A 37 15.07 1.81 -25.16
CA MET A 37 16.02 0.75 -24.82
C MET A 37 16.12 -0.31 -25.92
N SER A 38 14.99 -0.73 -26.49
CA SER A 38 14.94 -1.66 -27.62
C SER A 38 15.60 -1.08 -28.87
N ALA A 39 15.39 0.22 -29.15
CA ALA A 39 16.04 0.92 -30.27
C ALA A 39 17.55 0.99 -30.08
N ILE A 40 18.03 1.31 -28.89
CA ILE A 40 19.48 1.31 -28.56
C ILE A 40 20.06 -0.08 -28.74
N THR A 41 19.41 -1.13 -28.23
CA THR A 41 19.87 -2.51 -28.36
C THR A 41 20.01 -2.92 -29.84
N ARG A 42 19.05 -2.55 -30.68
CA ARG A 42 19.10 -2.80 -32.12
C ARG A 42 20.29 -2.09 -32.79
N LEU A 43 20.47 -0.81 -32.46
CA LEU A 43 21.57 -0.01 -33.00
C LEU A 43 22.94 -0.60 -32.61
N VAL A 44 23.11 -1.06 -31.38
CA VAL A 44 24.34 -1.69 -30.90
C VAL A 44 24.62 -3.02 -31.60
N GLN A 45 23.59 -3.79 -31.97
CA GLN A 45 23.72 -5.06 -32.67
C GLN A 45 23.95 -4.91 -34.18
N THR A 46 23.71 -3.74 -34.75
CA THR A 46 23.86 -3.48 -36.19
C THR A 46 25.27 -2.96 -36.47
N GLU A 47 26.06 -3.72 -37.22
CA GLU A 47 27.37 -3.26 -37.63
C GLU A 47 27.29 -2.00 -38.51
N GLY A 48 28.04 -0.95 -38.13
CA GLY A 48 28.04 0.32 -38.84
C GLY A 48 27.14 1.41 -38.26
N SER A 49 26.47 1.18 -37.16
CA SER A 49 25.66 2.20 -36.45
C SER A 49 26.55 3.34 -35.93
N LYS A 50 26.09 4.59 -36.13
CA LYS A 50 26.81 5.77 -35.64
C LYS A 50 26.59 5.97 -34.16
N MET A 51 27.65 6.21 -33.39
CA MET A 51 27.57 6.53 -31.97
C MET A 51 26.60 7.70 -31.67
N SER A 52 26.47 8.67 -32.60
CA SER A 52 25.56 9.78 -32.42
C SER A 52 24.07 9.36 -32.39
N GLU A 53 23.68 8.30 -33.09
CA GLU A 53 22.31 7.79 -33.10
C GLU A 53 21.99 7.10 -31.76
N ILE A 54 22.94 6.33 -31.21
CA ILE A 54 22.82 5.70 -29.89
C ILE A 54 22.67 6.78 -28.80
N LEU A 55 23.51 7.83 -28.84
CA LEU A 55 23.46 8.94 -27.90
C LEU A 55 22.15 9.72 -28.00
N THR A 56 21.61 9.88 -29.22
CA THR A 56 20.30 10.57 -29.40
C THR A 56 19.18 9.76 -28.79
N GLN A 57 19.12 8.44 -29.00
CA GLN A 57 18.08 7.60 -28.37
C GLN A 57 18.23 7.55 -26.84
N GLY A 58 19.48 7.50 -26.34
CA GLY A 58 19.78 7.61 -24.90
C GLY A 58 19.33 8.96 -24.32
N GLY A 59 19.53 10.04 -25.06
CA GLY A 59 19.04 11.39 -24.67
C GLY A 59 17.51 11.45 -24.55
N TYR A 60 16.78 10.89 -25.52
CA TYR A 60 15.31 10.81 -25.43
C TYR A 60 14.84 9.93 -24.26
N MET A 61 15.53 8.81 -23.98
CA MET A 61 15.24 7.97 -22.84
C MET A 61 15.41 8.72 -21.52
N LEU A 62 16.51 9.48 -21.37
CA LEU A 62 16.76 10.31 -20.19
C LEU A 62 15.72 11.46 -20.04
N LEU A 63 15.33 12.09 -21.14
CA LEU A 63 14.27 13.11 -21.13
C LEU A 63 12.95 12.51 -20.67
N CYS A 64 12.56 11.34 -21.18
CA CYS A 64 11.35 10.66 -20.75
C CYS A 64 11.40 10.28 -19.25
N ALA A 65 12.53 9.78 -18.77
CA ALA A 65 12.73 9.45 -17.36
C ALA A 65 12.65 10.71 -16.46
N GLY A 66 13.29 11.81 -16.88
CA GLY A 66 13.25 13.09 -16.17
C GLY A 66 11.83 13.69 -16.10
N LEU A 67 11.11 13.67 -17.23
CA LEU A 67 9.73 14.12 -17.26
C LEU A 67 8.78 13.22 -16.43
N SER A 68 9.01 11.90 -16.45
CA SER A 68 8.27 10.96 -15.60
C SER A 68 8.51 11.22 -14.11
N LEU A 69 9.75 11.53 -13.72
CA LEU A 69 10.08 11.91 -12.33
C LEU A 69 9.33 13.19 -11.92
N ILE A 70 9.33 14.22 -12.77
CA ILE A 70 8.59 15.46 -12.49
C ILE A 70 7.09 15.19 -12.35
N ALA A 71 6.53 14.39 -13.26
CA ALA A 71 5.13 13.99 -13.19
C ALA A 71 4.82 13.21 -11.89
N ALA A 72 5.71 12.32 -11.45
CA ALA A 72 5.57 11.58 -10.20
C ALA A 72 5.53 12.51 -8.98
N ILE A 73 6.40 13.52 -8.94
CA ILE A 73 6.41 14.53 -7.86
C ILE A 73 5.10 15.30 -7.82
N ILE A 74 4.59 15.73 -8.98
CA ILE A 74 3.31 16.45 -9.10
C ILE A 74 2.16 15.56 -8.61
N VAL A 75 2.12 14.29 -9.03
CA VAL A 75 1.12 13.31 -8.59
C VAL A 75 1.18 13.12 -7.07
N GLY A 76 2.40 12.99 -6.51
CA GLY A 76 2.62 12.89 -5.07
C GLY A 76 2.07 14.09 -4.30
N TYR A 77 2.33 15.30 -4.81
CA TYR A 77 1.84 16.53 -4.21
C TYR A 77 0.30 16.60 -4.21
N PHE A 78 -0.36 16.33 -5.33
CA PHE A 78 -1.82 16.34 -5.40
C PHE A 78 -2.46 15.23 -4.54
N ALA A 79 -1.87 14.03 -4.51
CA ALA A 79 -2.34 12.95 -3.68
C ALA A 79 -2.23 13.29 -2.18
N ALA A 80 -1.11 13.88 -1.75
CA ALA A 80 -0.91 14.36 -0.39
C ALA A 80 -1.90 15.47 -0.03
N TYR A 81 -2.10 16.44 -0.92
CA TYR A 81 -3.07 17.51 -0.72
C TYR A 81 -4.49 16.98 -0.52
N VAL A 82 -4.94 16.06 -1.40
CA VAL A 82 -6.28 15.47 -1.34
C VAL A 82 -6.46 14.66 -0.06
N SER A 83 -5.48 13.83 0.32
CA SER A 83 -5.57 13.01 1.53
C SER A 83 -5.61 13.86 2.80
N SER A 84 -4.78 14.89 2.89
CA SER A 84 -4.78 15.81 4.04
C SER A 84 -6.04 16.67 4.11
N SER A 85 -6.55 17.16 2.97
CA SER A 85 -7.83 17.90 2.90
C SER A 85 -8.99 17.02 3.38
N PHE A 86 -9.04 15.79 2.91
CA PHE A 86 -10.02 14.80 3.36
C PHE A 86 -9.94 14.55 4.86
N SER A 87 -8.73 14.31 5.38
CA SER A 87 -8.47 14.06 6.80
C SER A 87 -8.93 15.23 7.67
N LYS A 88 -8.58 16.46 7.28
CA LYS A 88 -9.06 17.68 7.94
C LYS A 88 -10.59 17.73 8.02
N ASN A 89 -11.26 17.49 6.90
CA ASN A 89 -12.73 17.54 6.84
C ASN A 89 -13.38 16.46 7.71
N VAL A 90 -12.81 15.24 7.71
CA VAL A 90 -13.34 14.14 8.54
C VAL A 90 -13.09 14.40 10.02
N ARG A 91 -11.89 14.88 10.41
CA ARG A 91 -11.59 15.28 11.80
C ARG A 91 -12.57 16.34 12.30
N GLY A 92 -12.80 17.39 11.52
CA GLY A 92 -13.74 18.45 11.89
C GLY A 92 -15.17 17.92 12.08
N LYS A 93 -15.66 17.09 11.15
CA LYS A 93 -17.00 16.50 11.26
C LYS A 93 -17.13 15.54 12.45
N LEU A 94 -16.10 14.74 12.70
CA LEU A 94 -16.10 13.80 13.83
C LEU A 94 -16.05 14.56 15.15
N PHE A 95 -15.24 15.60 15.25
CA PHE A 95 -15.17 16.44 16.43
C PHE A 95 -16.51 17.14 16.71
N ASN A 96 -17.10 17.80 15.71
CA ASN A 96 -18.41 18.44 15.86
C ASN A 96 -19.48 17.41 16.26
N LYS A 97 -19.49 16.22 15.62
CA LYS A 97 -20.43 15.16 16.00
C LYS A 97 -20.24 14.68 17.43
N THR A 98 -19.00 14.68 17.94
CA THR A 98 -18.72 14.31 19.35
C THR A 98 -19.23 15.38 20.31
N LEU A 99 -19.17 16.66 19.94
CA LEU A 99 -19.75 17.75 20.74
C LEU A 99 -21.28 17.71 20.78
N ASP A 100 -21.91 17.22 19.72
CA ASP A 100 -23.38 17.06 19.63
C ASP A 100 -23.92 15.86 20.44
N PHE A 101 -23.05 15.01 21.00
CA PHE A 101 -23.49 13.83 21.76
C PHE A 101 -24.18 14.23 23.06
N SER A 102 -25.33 13.63 23.32
CA SER A 102 -25.97 13.70 24.60
C SER A 102 -25.15 13.00 25.70
N LEU A 103 -25.35 13.35 26.97
CA LEU A 103 -24.66 12.70 28.10
C LEU A 103 -24.84 11.17 28.10
N ASN A 104 -25.96 10.66 27.64
CA ASN A 104 -26.23 9.22 27.56
C ASN A 104 -25.45 8.56 26.40
N GLU A 105 -25.22 9.26 25.32
CA GLU A 105 -24.38 8.78 24.20
C GLU A 105 -22.90 8.83 24.57
N MET A 106 -22.47 9.87 25.24
CA MET A 106 -21.08 9.99 25.73
C MET A 106 -20.70 8.85 26.68
N LYS A 107 -21.63 8.41 27.55
CA LYS A 107 -21.41 7.26 28.46
C LYS A 107 -21.15 5.94 27.72
N LYS A 108 -21.58 5.78 26.46
CA LYS A 108 -21.38 4.58 25.66
C LYS A 108 -19.94 4.48 25.08
N PHE A 109 -19.22 5.59 25.05
CA PHE A 109 -17.86 5.66 24.51
C PHE A 109 -16.87 6.01 25.63
N LYS A 110 -15.72 5.33 25.62
CA LYS A 110 -14.59 5.74 26.47
C LYS A 110 -13.91 6.96 25.82
N ALA A 111 -13.55 7.95 26.60
CA ALA A 111 -12.84 9.15 26.10
C ALA A 111 -11.57 8.79 25.30
N SER A 112 -10.80 7.81 25.78
CA SER A 112 -9.62 7.29 25.07
C SER A 112 -9.96 6.76 23.66
N SER A 113 -11.10 6.09 23.49
CA SER A 113 -11.54 5.59 22.19
C SER A 113 -11.94 6.71 21.23
N LEU A 114 -12.56 7.78 21.72
CA LEU A 114 -12.90 8.95 20.89
C LEU A 114 -11.65 9.71 20.47
N ILE A 115 -10.66 9.83 21.36
CA ILE A 115 -9.36 10.43 21.04
C ILE A 115 -8.66 9.61 19.94
N THR A 116 -8.52 8.30 20.11
CA THR A 116 -7.88 7.42 19.11
C THR A 116 -8.56 7.51 17.76
N ARG A 117 -9.90 7.53 17.71
CA ARG A 117 -10.66 7.66 16.46
C ARG A 117 -10.45 9.00 15.77
N THR A 118 -10.37 10.10 16.56
CA THR A 118 -10.15 11.46 16.01
C THR A 118 -8.72 11.71 15.56
N THR A 119 -7.77 10.99 16.11
CA THR A 119 -6.33 11.15 15.80
C THR A 119 -5.82 10.02 14.92
N ASN A 120 -5.54 8.86 15.50
CA ASN A 120 -4.79 7.78 14.88
C ASN A 120 -5.56 7.10 13.74
N ASP A 121 -6.87 6.81 13.95
CA ASP A 121 -7.67 6.13 12.92
C ASP A 121 -7.81 6.98 11.66
N ILE A 122 -7.99 8.31 11.82
CA ILE A 122 -8.06 9.22 10.67
C ILE A 122 -6.70 9.35 9.98
N THR A 123 -5.59 9.36 10.74
CA THR A 123 -4.25 9.37 10.16
C THR A 123 -3.98 8.11 9.33
N ASN A 124 -4.44 6.94 9.80
CA ASN A 124 -4.33 5.70 9.04
C ASN A 124 -5.15 5.77 7.74
N VAL A 125 -6.36 6.34 7.78
CA VAL A 125 -7.18 6.55 6.58
C VAL A 125 -6.54 7.57 5.63
N GLU A 126 -5.95 8.64 6.14
CA GLU A 126 -5.20 9.65 5.38
C GLU A 126 -4.04 8.99 4.61
N MET A 127 -3.23 8.18 5.31
CA MET A 127 -2.11 7.45 4.74
C MET A 127 -2.57 6.46 3.67
N PHE A 128 -3.64 5.71 3.94
CA PHE A 128 -4.25 4.80 2.98
C PHE A 128 -4.75 5.53 1.73
N LEU A 129 -5.36 6.69 1.86
CA LEU A 129 -5.82 7.51 0.73
C LEU A 129 -4.64 8.07 -0.07
N GLY A 130 -3.60 8.59 0.59
CA GLY A 130 -2.44 9.18 -0.08
C GLY A 130 -1.69 8.18 -0.95
N VAL A 131 -1.39 7.00 -0.42
CA VAL A 131 -0.69 5.93 -1.15
C VAL A 131 -1.66 5.16 -2.06
N GLY A 132 -2.84 4.83 -1.54
CA GLY A 132 -3.84 4.02 -2.24
C GLY A 132 -4.37 4.71 -3.49
N LEU A 133 -4.58 6.02 -3.46
CA LEU A 133 -5.07 6.78 -4.61
C LEU A 133 -4.10 6.67 -5.80
N GLN A 134 -2.80 6.77 -5.55
CA GLN A 134 -1.77 6.60 -6.58
C GLN A 134 -1.76 5.16 -7.11
N MET A 135 -1.68 4.16 -6.23
CA MET A 135 -1.58 2.74 -6.62
C MET A 135 -2.84 2.26 -7.35
N LEU A 136 -4.04 2.57 -6.81
CA LEU A 136 -5.31 2.12 -7.37
C LEU A 136 -5.60 2.72 -8.75
N ILE A 137 -5.05 3.90 -9.05
CA ILE A 137 -5.23 4.54 -10.35
C ILE A 137 -4.11 4.12 -11.31
N LYS A 138 -2.84 4.15 -10.86
CA LYS A 138 -1.68 3.87 -11.73
C LYS A 138 -1.67 2.42 -12.21
N ALA A 139 -1.96 1.44 -11.35
CA ALA A 139 -1.85 0.04 -11.68
C ALA A 139 -2.80 -0.40 -12.82
N PRO A 140 -4.12 -0.09 -12.81
CA PRO A 140 -5.01 -0.44 -13.92
C PRO A 140 -4.62 0.25 -15.23
N ILE A 141 -4.25 1.54 -15.17
CA ILE A 141 -3.85 2.30 -16.37
C ILE A 141 -2.60 1.66 -16.98
N THR A 142 -1.59 1.36 -16.15
CA THR A 142 -0.37 0.71 -16.61
C THR A 142 -0.65 -0.66 -17.22
N ALA A 143 -1.50 -1.47 -16.57
CA ALA A 143 -1.86 -2.81 -17.04
C ALA A 143 -2.55 -2.76 -18.41
N VAL A 144 -3.58 -1.92 -18.54
CA VAL A 144 -4.33 -1.78 -19.80
C VAL A 144 -3.40 -1.30 -20.92
N TRP A 145 -2.60 -0.29 -20.66
CA TRP A 145 -1.70 0.27 -21.68
C TRP A 145 -0.58 -0.69 -22.07
N ALA A 146 -0.01 -1.42 -21.10
CA ALA A 146 0.98 -2.46 -21.35
C ALA A 146 0.41 -3.59 -22.23
N ILE A 147 -0.83 -4.02 -21.96
CA ILE A 147 -1.52 -5.03 -22.79
C ILE A 147 -1.64 -4.54 -24.23
N PHE A 148 -2.16 -3.33 -24.46
CA PHE A 148 -2.27 -2.76 -25.82
C PHE A 148 -0.90 -2.69 -26.52
N LYS A 149 0.15 -2.36 -25.78
CA LYS A 149 1.48 -2.24 -26.34
C LYS A 149 2.10 -3.58 -26.73
N ILE A 150 1.83 -4.63 -25.95
CA ILE A 150 2.31 -5.98 -26.22
C ILE A 150 1.58 -6.60 -27.41
N LEU A 151 0.26 -6.41 -27.52
CA LEU A 151 -0.54 -6.88 -28.64
C LEU A 151 -0.03 -6.38 -30.00
N ASN A 152 0.55 -5.17 -30.04
CA ASN A 152 1.12 -4.57 -31.23
C ASN A 152 2.55 -5.07 -31.58
N LYS A 153 3.22 -5.82 -30.68
CA LYS A 153 4.61 -6.33 -30.89
C LYS A 153 4.68 -7.71 -31.57
N GLY A 154 3.54 -8.36 -31.83
CA GLY A 154 3.47 -9.67 -32.48
C GLY A 154 2.81 -10.74 -31.60
N LYS A 155 2.25 -11.76 -32.25
CA LYS A 155 1.46 -12.82 -31.58
C LYS A 155 2.30 -13.67 -30.62
N GLU A 156 3.54 -13.96 -30.99
CA GLU A 156 4.45 -14.81 -30.18
C GLU A 156 4.76 -14.17 -28.82
N TRP A 157 5.09 -12.88 -28.83
CA TRP A 157 5.37 -12.10 -27.62
C TRP A 157 4.12 -11.94 -26.74
N SER A 158 2.96 -11.75 -27.37
CA SER A 158 1.68 -11.64 -26.65
C SER A 158 1.32 -12.94 -25.93
N ILE A 159 1.51 -14.09 -26.59
CA ILE A 159 1.24 -15.41 -26.00
C ILE A 159 2.22 -15.69 -24.84
N ALA A 160 3.52 -15.47 -25.06
CA ALA A 160 4.54 -15.69 -24.02
C ALA A 160 4.27 -14.83 -22.76
N THR A 161 3.94 -13.55 -22.95
CA THR A 161 3.61 -12.66 -21.84
C THR A 161 2.28 -13.06 -21.19
N GLY A 162 1.27 -13.45 -21.97
CA GLY A 162 0.00 -13.92 -21.44
C GLY A 162 0.15 -15.16 -20.54
N ILE A 163 0.95 -16.14 -20.97
CA ILE A 163 1.29 -17.32 -20.16
C ILE A 163 2.00 -16.90 -18.87
N GLY A 164 3.00 -16.00 -18.95
CA GLY A 164 3.72 -15.50 -17.77
C GLY A 164 2.82 -14.81 -16.76
N VAL A 165 1.87 -13.98 -17.23
CA VAL A 165 0.87 -13.31 -16.36
C VAL A 165 -0.06 -14.32 -15.70
N VAL A 166 -0.54 -15.33 -16.44
CA VAL A 166 -1.41 -16.39 -15.89
C VAL A 166 -0.66 -17.17 -14.79
N ILE A 167 0.58 -17.58 -15.05
CA ILE A 167 1.41 -18.28 -14.06
C ILE A 167 1.59 -17.41 -12.81
N LEU A 168 1.89 -16.13 -12.98
CA LEU A 168 2.07 -15.18 -11.87
C LEU A 168 0.79 -15.04 -11.05
N LEU A 169 -0.37 -14.92 -11.69
CA LEU A 169 -1.66 -14.85 -11.00
C LEU A 169 -1.97 -16.14 -10.24
N LEU A 170 -1.64 -17.31 -10.80
CA LEU A 170 -1.79 -18.59 -10.11
C LEU A 170 -0.90 -18.69 -8.89
N ILE A 171 0.35 -18.27 -8.98
CA ILE A 171 1.30 -18.26 -7.84
C ILE A 171 0.76 -17.32 -6.75
N ILE A 172 0.37 -16.08 -7.10
CA ILE A 172 -0.20 -15.13 -6.14
C ILE A 172 -1.47 -15.68 -5.50
N GLY A 173 -2.37 -16.26 -6.29
CA GLY A 173 -3.60 -16.88 -5.79
C GLY A 173 -3.32 -18.01 -4.80
N LEU A 174 -2.37 -18.88 -5.11
CA LEU A 174 -1.93 -19.97 -4.22
C LEU A 174 -1.33 -19.41 -2.92
N LEU A 175 -0.44 -18.41 -3.00
CA LEU A 175 0.14 -17.76 -1.82
C LEU A 175 -0.93 -17.13 -0.93
N LEU A 176 -1.91 -16.44 -1.51
CA LEU A 176 -3.01 -15.85 -0.74
C LEU A 176 -3.82 -16.91 -0.01
N ILE A 177 -4.15 -18.02 -0.65
CA ILE A 177 -4.89 -19.13 -0.04
C ILE A 177 -4.12 -19.74 1.13
N LEU A 178 -2.79 -19.89 1.01
CA LEU A 178 -1.93 -20.47 2.03
C LEU A 178 -1.66 -19.51 3.21
N VAL A 179 -1.45 -18.22 2.92
CA VAL A 179 -1.01 -17.23 3.92
C VAL A 179 -2.20 -16.58 4.63
N PHE A 180 -3.31 -16.33 3.93
CA PHE A 180 -4.47 -15.63 4.51
C PHE A 180 -5.04 -16.26 5.79
N PRO A 181 -5.21 -17.60 5.91
CA PRO A 181 -5.67 -18.20 7.15
C PRO A 181 -4.68 -18.03 8.30
N ASN A 182 -3.38 -17.92 8.01
CA ASN A 182 -2.36 -17.74 9.03
C ASN A 182 -2.40 -16.34 9.66
N PHE A 183 -2.84 -15.29 8.94
CA PHE A 183 -3.05 -13.98 9.54
C PHE A 183 -4.07 -14.00 10.68
N LYS A 184 -5.15 -14.80 10.54
CA LYS A 184 -6.13 -14.99 11.62
C LYS A 184 -5.52 -15.71 12.83
N LYS A 185 -4.63 -16.68 12.59
CA LYS A 185 -3.91 -17.40 13.68
C LYS A 185 -2.92 -16.47 14.37
N VAL A 186 -2.18 -15.65 13.62
CA VAL A 186 -1.27 -14.63 14.18
C VAL A 186 -2.05 -13.67 15.08
N GLN A 187 -3.20 -13.18 14.64
CA GLN A 187 -4.02 -12.30 15.47
C GLN A 187 -4.46 -12.96 16.78
N LYS A 188 -4.90 -14.22 16.73
CA LYS A 188 -5.24 -14.98 17.96
C LYS A 188 -4.05 -15.16 18.90
N LEU A 189 -2.85 -15.40 18.37
CA LEU A 189 -1.64 -15.52 19.20
C LEU A 189 -1.25 -14.18 19.83
N ILE A 190 -1.41 -13.06 19.10
CA ILE A 190 -1.20 -11.72 19.64
C ILE A 190 -2.19 -11.45 20.77
N ASP A 191 -3.47 -11.76 20.56
CA ASP A 191 -4.51 -11.57 21.58
C ASP A 191 -4.21 -12.39 22.84
N ASN A 192 -3.75 -13.65 22.69
CA ASN A 192 -3.31 -14.52 23.78
C ASN A 192 -2.11 -13.93 24.55
N ILE A 193 -1.08 -13.44 23.85
CA ILE A 193 0.08 -12.79 24.48
C ILE A 193 -0.37 -11.53 25.25
N ASN A 194 -1.26 -10.72 24.67
CA ASN A 194 -1.79 -9.54 25.33
C ASN A 194 -2.59 -9.91 26.60
N GLU A 195 -3.38 -11.00 26.55
CA GLU A 195 -4.10 -11.53 27.72
C GLU A 195 -3.14 -12.02 28.81
N LEU A 196 -2.14 -12.82 28.44
CA LEU A 196 -1.08 -13.27 29.36
C LEU A 196 -0.35 -12.10 30.02
N THR A 197 0.04 -11.11 29.22
CA THR A 197 0.70 -9.91 29.75
C THR A 197 -0.19 -9.15 30.72
N ARG A 198 -1.47 -9.01 30.40
CA ARG A 198 -2.44 -8.34 31.28
C ARG A 198 -2.68 -9.12 32.56
N GLU A 199 -2.77 -10.45 32.49
CA GLU A 199 -2.88 -11.35 33.63
C GLU A 199 -1.67 -11.21 34.57
N GLN A 200 -0.45 -11.25 34.00
CA GLN A 200 0.81 -11.09 34.73
C GLN A 200 0.92 -9.71 35.41
N LEU A 201 0.59 -8.62 34.70
CA LEU A 201 0.63 -7.27 35.26
C LEU A 201 -0.37 -7.09 36.42
N LYS A 202 -1.55 -7.67 36.31
CA LYS A 202 -2.56 -7.64 37.39
C LYS A 202 -2.16 -8.51 38.57
N GLY A 203 -1.58 -9.68 38.29
CA GLY A 203 -1.19 -10.68 39.28
C GLY A 203 0.26 -10.56 39.79
N ILE A 204 1.00 -9.52 39.45
CA ILE A 204 2.44 -9.39 39.73
C ILE A 204 2.77 -9.56 41.22
N ARG A 205 1.90 -9.10 42.12
CA ARG A 205 2.07 -9.26 43.58
C ARG A 205 1.96 -10.73 44.01
N VAL A 206 1.03 -11.45 43.39
CA VAL A 206 0.82 -12.89 43.67
C VAL A 206 2.00 -13.71 43.12
N ILE A 207 2.42 -13.43 41.88
CA ILE A 207 3.57 -14.08 41.24
C ILE A 207 4.82 -13.96 42.11
N ARG A 208 5.10 -12.76 42.66
CA ARG A 208 6.23 -12.50 43.54
C ARG A 208 6.06 -13.17 44.93
N ALA A 209 4.86 -13.14 45.48
CA ALA A 209 4.58 -13.76 46.77
C ALA A 209 4.81 -15.28 46.79
N PHE A 210 4.58 -15.94 45.64
CA PHE A 210 4.74 -17.37 45.47
C PHE A 210 6.04 -17.79 44.74
N ASN A 211 6.97 -16.84 44.46
CA ASN A 211 8.22 -17.07 43.69
C ASN A 211 7.92 -17.77 42.35
N ALA A 212 6.83 -17.40 41.67
CA ALA A 212 6.34 -18.05 40.44
C ALA A 212 6.79 -17.31 39.17
N GLU A 213 7.87 -16.50 39.24
CA GLU A 213 8.39 -15.73 38.12
C GLU A 213 8.79 -16.62 36.95
N THR A 214 9.58 -17.64 37.22
CA THR A 214 10.06 -18.60 36.20
C THR A 214 8.90 -19.30 35.48
N TYR A 215 7.84 -19.67 36.20
CA TYR A 215 6.64 -20.23 35.59
C TYR A 215 5.96 -19.24 34.65
N SER A 216 5.85 -18.00 35.11
CA SER A 216 5.23 -16.91 34.34
C SER A 216 6.02 -16.55 33.07
N GLU A 217 7.36 -16.50 33.19
CA GLU A 217 8.27 -16.28 32.05
C GLU A 217 8.17 -17.41 31.01
N ASN A 218 8.18 -18.66 31.46
CA ASN A 218 8.05 -19.82 30.58
C ASN A 218 6.71 -19.85 29.84
N LYS A 219 5.61 -19.47 30.51
CA LYS A 219 4.29 -19.36 29.91
C LYS A 219 4.27 -18.30 28.81
N PHE A 220 4.87 -17.13 29.07
CA PHE A 220 5.01 -16.05 28.09
C PHE A 220 5.95 -16.46 26.94
N ALA A 221 7.12 -17.01 27.23
CA ALA A 221 8.10 -17.45 26.25
C ALA A 221 7.52 -18.46 25.26
N LYS A 222 6.70 -19.39 25.74
CA LYS A 222 6.00 -20.36 24.87
C LYS A 222 5.09 -19.64 23.89
N GLY A 223 4.22 -18.74 24.36
CA GLY A 223 3.31 -17.98 23.49
C GLY A 223 4.06 -17.11 22.48
N ASN A 224 5.16 -16.46 22.92
CA ASN A 224 6.01 -15.64 22.07
C ASN A 224 6.72 -16.48 20.99
N ASN A 225 7.23 -17.66 21.34
CA ASN A 225 7.86 -18.56 20.38
C ASN A 225 6.86 -19.07 19.31
N ASP A 226 5.63 -19.39 19.72
CA ASP A 226 4.59 -19.83 18.79
C ASP A 226 4.21 -18.70 17.81
N LEU A 227 4.08 -17.47 18.30
CA LEU A 227 3.86 -16.28 17.47
C LEU A 227 5.03 -16.06 16.51
N THR A 228 6.28 -16.11 17.02
CA THR A 228 7.49 -15.88 16.22
C THR A 228 7.61 -16.92 15.10
N LYS A 229 7.40 -18.21 15.40
CA LYS A 229 7.44 -19.27 14.38
C LYS A 229 6.43 -19.03 13.26
N LEU A 230 5.20 -18.66 13.60
CA LEU A 230 4.16 -18.43 12.62
C LEU A 230 4.41 -17.14 11.80
N GLN A 231 4.92 -16.09 12.43
CA GLN A 231 5.31 -14.87 11.73
C GLN A 231 6.50 -15.11 10.79
N MET A 232 7.52 -15.86 11.23
CA MET A 232 8.65 -16.23 10.38
C MET A 232 8.21 -17.07 9.17
N PHE A 233 7.28 -18.02 9.36
CA PHE A 233 6.71 -18.77 8.26
C PHE A 233 6.01 -17.87 7.25
N ASN A 234 5.14 -16.96 7.72
CA ASN A 234 4.45 -16.02 6.86
C ASN A 234 5.42 -15.10 6.11
N GLN A 235 6.45 -14.59 6.78
CA GLN A 235 7.47 -13.73 6.17
C GLN A 235 8.27 -14.48 5.08
N LYS A 236 8.68 -15.73 5.35
CA LYS A 236 9.39 -16.56 4.36
C LYS A 236 8.54 -16.92 3.15
N MET A 237 7.21 -16.98 3.31
CA MET A 237 6.30 -17.26 2.19
C MET A 237 5.97 -16.00 1.36
N MET A 238 6.14 -14.80 1.94
CA MET A 238 5.84 -13.52 1.28
C MET A 238 7.07 -12.81 0.71
N GLY A 239 8.29 -13.14 1.16
CA GLY A 239 9.56 -12.58 0.70
C GLY A 239 10.32 -13.51 -0.18
#